data_7f3444a1798b6e3eed6e1ca1f894f898
#
_entry.id   7f3444a1798b6e3eed6e1ca1f894f898
#
_cell.length_a   1.000
_cell.length_b   1.000
_cell.length_c   1.000
_cell.angle_alpha   90.00
_cell.angle_beta   90.00
_cell.angle_gamma   90.00
#
_symmetry.space_group_name_H-M   'P 1'
#
loop_
_entity.id
_entity.type
_entity.pdbx_description
1 polymer ?
#
loop_
_entity_poly.entity_id
_entity_poly.type
_entity_poly.pdbx_seq_one_letter_code
_entity_poly.pdbx_strand_id
1 'polypeptide(L)' 'MTPKEFEITLSDAEVQLSRIKHLYEQWFQGIERIEPQIPRKQFIRTLNFLRKEKPRNTALRFRFQTLVQRY' A
#
# COMPACT_ATOMS: atom_id res chain seq x y z
N MET A 1 -16.21 -6.77 5.99
CA MET A 1 -15.72 -6.49 4.61
C MET A 1 -15.86 -7.74 3.75
N THR A 2 -16.44 -7.59 2.56
CA THR A 2 -16.54 -8.71 1.63
C THR A 2 -15.19 -9.01 0.99
N PRO A 3 -14.95 -10.24 0.47
CA PRO A 3 -13.70 -10.52 -0.24
C PRO A 3 -13.46 -9.60 -1.43
N LYS A 4 -14.51 -9.19 -2.12
CA LYS A 4 -14.39 -8.28 -3.26
C LYS A 4 -13.93 -6.89 -2.80
N GLU A 5 -14.48 -6.38 -1.70
CA GLU A 5 -14.05 -5.10 -1.13
C GLU A 5 -12.61 -5.15 -0.69
N PHE A 6 -12.19 -6.25 -0.07
CA PHE A 6 -10.80 -6.43 0.31
C PHE A 6 -9.89 -6.41 -0.92
N GLU A 7 -10.28 -7.08 -1.99
CA GLU A 7 -9.50 -7.10 -3.23
C GLU A 7 -9.35 -5.71 -3.83
N ILE A 8 -10.43 -4.94 -3.87
CA ILE A 8 -10.40 -3.56 -4.39
C ILE A 8 -9.47 -2.70 -3.55
N THR A 9 -9.59 -2.77 -2.23
CA THR A 9 -8.74 -1.99 -1.32
C THR A 9 -7.28 -2.41 -1.45
N LEU A 10 -7.01 -3.71 -1.59
CA LEU A 10 -5.67 -4.23 -1.79
C LEU A 10 -5.05 -3.73 -3.11
N SER A 11 -5.84 -3.73 -4.18
CA SER A 11 -5.39 -3.19 -5.47
C SER A 11 -5.06 -1.70 -5.36
N ASP A 12 -5.87 -0.93 -4.66
CA ASP A 12 -5.59 0.48 -4.41
C ASP A 12 -4.30 0.65 -3.63
N ALA A 13 -4.06 -0.20 -2.63
CA ALA A 13 -2.82 -0.15 -1.85
C ALA A 13 -1.60 -0.45 -2.72
N GLU A 14 -1.70 -1.39 -3.64
CA GLU A 14 -0.61 -1.70 -4.57
C GLU A 14 -0.27 -0.48 -5.45
N VAL A 15 -1.29 0.21 -5.95
CA VAL A 15 -1.11 1.45 -6.73
C VAL A 15 -0.49 2.54 -5.87
N GLN A 16 -0.96 2.71 -4.64
CA GLN A 16 -0.40 3.68 -3.70
C GLN A 16 1.08 3.42 -3.44
N LEU A 17 1.46 2.16 -3.25
CA LEU A 17 2.86 1.80 -3.02
C LEU A 17 3.74 2.19 -4.21
N SER A 18 3.30 1.90 -5.44
CA SER A 18 4.03 2.28 -6.63
C SER A 18 4.23 3.80 -6.73
N ARG A 19 3.19 4.56 -6.41
CA ARG A 19 3.23 6.02 -6.39
C ARG A 19 4.21 6.53 -5.33
N ILE A 20 4.17 5.95 -4.13
CA ILE A 20 5.05 6.34 -3.03
C ILE A 20 6.51 6.10 -3.40
N LYS A 21 6.81 4.94 -3.98
CA LYS A 21 8.17 4.62 -4.42
C LYS A 21 8.68 5.64 -5.44
N HIS A 22 7.83 6.02 -6.39
CA HIS A 22 8.18 7.02 -7.39
C HIS A 22 8.45 8.39 -6.75
N LEU A 23 7.59 8.80 -5.81
CA LEU A 23 7.76 10.07 -5.10
C LEU A 23 9.03 10.10 -4.27
N TYR A 24 9.35 9.01 -3.56
CA TYR A 24 10.59 8.92 -2.80
C TYR A 24 11.82 8.95 -3.71
N GLU A 25 11.75 8.29 -4.86
CA GLU A 25 12.82 8.33 -5.84
C GLU A 25 13.09 9.77 -6.30
N GLN A 26 12.03 10.52 -6.60
CA GLN A 26 12.16 11.94 -6.97
C GLN A 26 12.75 12.77 -5.83
N TRP A 27 12.36 12.47 -4.59
CA TRP A 27 12.90 13.17 -3.44
C TRP A 27 14.40 12.89 -3.26
N PHE A 28 14.81 11.62 -3.39
CA PHE A 28 16.22 11.25 -3.29
C PHE A 28 17.07 11.89 -4.41
N GLN A 29 16.48 12.08 -5.58
CA GLN A 29 17.18 12.73 -6.71
C GLN A 29 17.20 14.25 -6.59
N GLY A 30 16.58 14.82 -5.58
CA GLY A 30 16.55 16.25 -5.37
C GLY A 30 15.52 17.00 -6.21
N ILE A 31 14.66 16.29 -6.97
CA ILE A 31 13.59 16.90 -7.75
C ILE A 31 12.51 17.47 -6.83
N GLU A 32 12.16 16.72 -5.79
CA GLU A 32 11.21 17.13 -4.77
C GLU A 32 11.96 17.57 -3.52
N ARG A 33 11.56 18.72 -2.94
CA ARG A 33 12.21 19.26 -1.75
C ARG A 33 11.65 18.69 -0.45
N ILE A 34 10.42 18.19 -0.47
CA ILE A 34 9.70 17.73 0.72
C ILE A 34 9.52 16.23 0.64
N GLU A 35 9.85 15.54 1.73
CA GLU A 35 9.59 14.10 1.84
C GLU A 35 8.09 13.82 1.72
N PRO A 36 7.67 12.82 0.91
CA PRO A 36 6.26 12.51 0.69
C PRO A 36 5.65 11.77 1.89
N GLN A 37 5.47 12.47 3.01
CA GLN A 37 4.97 11.87 4.25
C GLN A 37 3.47 11.59 4.21
N ILE A 38 2.68 12.46 3.58
CA ILE A 38 1.23 12.33 3.54
C ILE A 38 0.79 11.06 2.79
N PRO A 39 1.27 10.80 1.57
CA PRO A 39 0.95 9.52 0.89
C PRO A 39 1.40 8.31 1.68
N ARG A 40 2.56 8.39 2.35
CA ARG A 40 3.06 7.29 3.18
C ARG A 40 2.13 7.01 4.35
N LYS A 41 1.65 8.04 5.04
CA LYS A 41 0.73 7.86 6.16
C LYS A 41 -0.59 7.24 5.70
N GLN A 42 -1.11 7.67 4.56
CA GLN A 42 -2.34 7.10 3.99
C GLN A 42 -2.14 5.62 3.66
N PHE A 43 -1.01 5.27 3.08
CA PHE A 43 -0.68 3.88 2.76
C PHE A 43 -0.61 3.01 4.02
N ILE A 44 0.05 3.50 5.07
CA ILE A 44 0.16 2.78 6.34
C ILE A 44 -1.22 2.55 6.96
N ARG A 45 -2.11 3.54 6.89
CA ARG A 45 -3.50 3.38 7.36
C ARG A 45 -4.21 2.28 6.59
N THR A 46 -4.05 2.26 5.27
CA THR A 46 -4.65 1.22 4.43
C THR A 46 -4.10 -0.15 4.78
N LEU A 47 -2.78 -0.28 4.98
CA LEU A 47 -2.17 -1.53 5.40
C LEU A 47 -2.72 -2.02 6.73
N ASN A 48 -2.83 -1.13 7.72
CA ASN A 48 -3.35 -1.49 9.03
C ASN A 48 -4.81 -1.93 8.95
N PHE A 49 -5.61 -1.25 8.12
CA PHE A 49 -7.00 -1.62 7.89
C PHE A 49 -7.09 -3.03 7.28
N LEU A 50 -6.31 -3.31 6.24
CA LEU A 50 -6.30 -4.62 5.60
C LEU A 50 -5.80 -5.71 6.55
N ARG A 51 -4.85 -5.40 7.41
CA ARG A 51 -4.31 -6.34 8.38
C ARG A 51 -5.37 -6.78 9.39
N LYS A 52 -6.29 -5.88 9.76
CA LYS A 52 -7.39 -6.20 10.67
C LYS A 52 -8.45 -7.07 10.01
N GLU A 53 -8.61 -6.96 8.70
CA GLU A 53 -9.68 -7.60 7.94
C GLU A 53 -9.31 -9.01 7.44
N LYS A 54 -8.52 -9.75 8.10
CA LYS A 54 -8.00 -11.09 7.77
C LYS A 54 -8.85 -11.84 6.72
N PRO A 55 -8.48 -11.83 5.44
CA PRO A 55 -9.27 -12.49 4.41
C PRO A 55 -9.17 -14.01 4.51
N ARG A 56 -10.26 -14.70 4.18
CA ARG A 56 -10.27 -16.17 4.13
C ARG A 56 -9.63 -16.70 2.85
N ASN A 57 -9.62 -15.89 1.79
CA ASN A 57 -9.07 -16.28 0.50
C ASN A 57 -7.54 -16.29 0.57
N THR A 58 -6.94 -17.45 0.30
CA THR A 58 -5.50 -17.64 0.36
C THR A 58 -4.76 -16.74 -0.64
N ALA A 59 -5.31 -16.56 -1.84
CA ALA A 59 -4.70 -15.71 -2.85
C ALA A 59 -4.62 -14.26 -2.40
N LEU A 60 -5.69 -13.75 -1.76
CA LEU A 60 -5.70 -12.39 -1.25
C LEU A 60 -4.71 -12.22 -0.09
N ARG A 61 -4.61 -13.22 0.79
CA ARG A 61 -3.62 -13.20 1.87
C ARG A 61 -2.20 -13.17 1.32
N PHE A 62 -1.94 -13.94 0.30
CA PHE A 62 -0.62 -13.99 -0.34
C PHE A 62 -0.28 -12.64 -0.99
N ARG A 63 -1.23 -12.04 -1.70
CA ARG A 63 -1.04 -10.71 -2.30
C ARG A 63 -0.74 -9.67 -1.24
N PHE A 64 -1.45 -9.72 -0.12
CA PHE A 64 -1.23 -8.79 0.99
C PHE A 64 0.17 -8.96 1.58
N GLN A 65 0.61 -10.19 1.81
CA GLN A 65 1.95 -10.45 2.32
C GLN A 65 3.03 -9.96 1.36
N THR A 66 2.84 -10.17 0.06
CA THR A 66 3.74 -9.66 -0.96
C THR A 66 3.83 -8.13 -0.93
N LEU A 67 2.69 -7.47 -0.76
CA LEU A 67 2.64 -6.02 -0.65
C LEU A 67 3.45 -5.52 0.55
N VAL A 68 3.27 -6.14 1.70
CA VAL A 68 3.99 -5.78 2.93
C VAL A 68 5.49 -5.98 2.76
N GLN A 69 5.91 -7.06 2.11
CA GLN A 69 7.31 -7.32 1.86
C GLN A 69 7.95 -6.30 0.91
N ARG A 70 7.18 -5.80 -0.05
CA ARG A 70 7.67 -4.79 -1.00
C ARG A 70 7.78 -3.41 -0.38
N TYR A 71 7.03 -3.16 0.68
CA TYR A 71 7.11 -1.90 1.40
C TYR A 71 8.35 -1.82 2.26
#